data_41269b7bbfa8bfc86d0604b780a619cf
#
_entry.id   41269b7bbfa8bfc86d0604b780a619cf
#
_cell.length_a   1.000
_cell.length_b   1.000
_cell.length_c   1.000
_cell.angle_alpha   90.00
_cell.angle_beta   90.00
_cell.angle_gamma   90.00
#
_symmetry.space_group_name_H-M   'P 1'
#
loop_
_entity.id
_entity.type
_entity.pdbx_description
1 polymer ?
#
loop_
_entity_poly.entity_id
_entity_poly.type
_entity_poly.pdbx_seq_one_letter_code
_entity_poly.pdbx_strand_id
1 'polypeptide(L)'
;ALRKYPPQVLRADLKAVYVLAELRYSGVITSGTNSLTSVYLKIGREKAGFTEAHIEGVFHAEFSSILIRQHAAFLYKEAWQAVNPPDFRYLGNGVDAVKQRLAGLTLSESLHAEGFLKQYSKSTLENDLNGIAAMLLTGQAELWDIAKRIPRIRRKLELTLAFYQKLDPAFTEAFFRSLVRQ
;
A
#
# COMPACT_ATOMS: atom_id res chain seq x y z
N ALA A 1 7.73 8.17 9.13
CA ALA A 1 7.21 7.94 7.78
C ALA A 1 7.89 8.85 6.74
N LEU A 2 7.72 10.18 6.81
CA LEU A 2 8.18 11.13 5.76
C LEU A 2 9.66 11.02 5.41
N ARG A 3 10.54 10.77 6.38
CA ARG A 3 12.00 10.63 6.17
C ARG A 3 12.41 9.47 5.24
N LYS A 4 11.49 8.57 4.92
CA LYS A 4 11.71 7.44 4.00
C LYS A 4 11.51 7.80 2.53
N TYR A 5 11.10 9.04 2.25
CA TYR A 5 10.92 9.52 0.88
C TYR A 5 11.98 10.58 0.53
N PRO A 6 12.51 10.55 -0.70
CA PRO A 6 13.32 11.65 -1.20
C PRO A 6 12.56 12.98 -1.10
N PRO A 7 13.22 14.08 -0.67
CA PRO A 7 12.55 15.38 -0.48
C PRO A 7 11.85 15.91 -1.74
N GLN A 8 12.38 15.60 -2.92
CA GLN A 8 11.77 16.02 -4.20
C GLN A 8 10.42 15.32 -4.45
N VAL A 9 10.28 14.04 -4.10
CA VAL A 9 9.00 13.31 -4.21
C VAL A 9 7.96 13.92 -3.27
N LEU A 10 8.35 14.22 -2.02
CA LEU A 10 7.43 14.87 -1.08
C LEU A 10 6.99 16.24 -1.57
N ARG A 11 7.93 17.07 -2.07
CA ARG A 11 7.59 18.41 -2.55
C ARG A 11 6.72 18.42 -3.80
N ALA A 12 6.88 17.43 -4.66
CA ALA A 12 6.09 17.32 -5.89
C ALA A 12 4.65 16.84 -5.60
N ASP A 13 4.50 15.82 -4.75
CA ASP A 13 3.27 15.05 -4.70
C ASP A 13 2.48 15.19 -3.40
N LEU A 14 3.08 15.71 -2.31
CA LEU A 14 2.44 15.79 -1.00
C LEU A 14 2.31 17.26 -0.52
N LYS A 15 1.09 17.77 -0.53
CA LYS A 15 0.79 19.13 -0.04
C LYS A 15 0.63 19.17 1.47
N ALA A 16 -0.07 18.19 2.06
CA ALA A 16 -0.36 18.19 3.50
C ALA A 16 -0.62 16.78 4.03
N VAL A 17 -0.39 16.60 5.32
CA VAL A 17 -0.85 15.44 6.10
C VAL A 17 -1.73 15.98 7.23
N TYR A 18 -2.99 15.56 7.24
CA TYR A 18 -3.95 15.91 8.28
C TYR A 18 -4.06 14.75 9.28
N VAL A 19 -3.95 15.07 10.56
CA VAL A 19 -4.07 14.10 11.65
C VAL A 19 -5.35 14.42 12.43
N LEU A 20 -6.29 13.49 12.45
CA LEU A 20 -7.66 13.69 12.87
C LEU A 20 -8.06 12.69 13.96
N ALA A 21 -8.89 13.12 14.90
CA ALA A 21 -9.46 12.24 15.93
C ALA A 21 -10.56 11.34 15.36
N GLU A 22 -11.30 11.81 14.35
CA GLU A 22 -12.34 11.05 13.64
C GLU A 22 -12.18 11.27 12.14
N LEU A 23 -12.33 10.19 11.38
CA LEU A 23 -12.26 10.22 9.92
C LEU A 23 -13.33 9.30 9.34
N ARG A 24 -14.15 9.87 8.44
CA ARG A 24 -15.16 9.15 7.67
C ARG A 24 -14.98 9.43 6.19
N TYR A 25 -15.11 8.40 5.38
CA TYR A 25 -15.12 8.51 3.94
C TYR A 25 -16.27 7.69 3.35
N SER A 26 -17.10 8.30 2.51
CA SER A 26 -18.30 7.65 1.93
C SER A 26 -19.19 6.95 2.96
N GLY A 27 -19.34 7.55 4.15
CA GLY A 27 -20.14 7.01 5.26
C GLY A 27 -19.46 5.92 6.10
N VAL A 28 -18.24 5.51 5.74
CA VAL A 28 -17.47 4.47 6.45
C VAL A 28 -16.40 5.11 7.33
N ILE A 29 -16.26 4.64 8.59
CA ILE A 29 -15.11 5.01 9.42
C ILE A 29 -13.87 4.34 8.85
N THR A 30 -12.80 5.14 8.66
CA THR A 30 -11.53 4.66 8.11
C THR A 30 -10.34 5.13 8.95
N SER A 31 -9.23 4.40 8.88
CA SER A 31 -7.96 4.81 9.49
C SER A 31 -7.21 5.85 8.64
N GLY A 32 -7.46 5.87 7.34
CA GLY A 32 -6.87 6.82 6.40
C GLY A 32 -7.72 7.03 5.17
N THR A 33 -7.47 8.12 4.50
CA THR A 33 -7.93 8.42 3.14
C THR A 33 -6.99 9.45 2.53
N ASN A 34 -7.14 9.72 1.25
CA ASN A 34 -6.31 10.70 0.55
C ASN A 34 -7.14 11.52 -0.44
N SER A 35 -6.63 12.69 -0.78
CA SER A 35 -7.05 13.48 -1.95
C SER A 35 -6.02 13.35 -3.07
N LEU A 36 -6.02 14.27 -4.03
CA LEU A 36 -5.00 14.29 -5.09
C LEU A 36 -3.59 14.55 -4.55
N THR A 37 -3.45 15.29 -3.43
CA THR A 37 -2.15 15.74 -2.92
C THR A 37 -2.05 15.73 -1.40
N SER A 38 -3.05 15.25 -0.68
CA SER A 38 -3.06 15.29 0.79
C SER A 38 -3.48 13.95 1.36
N VAL A 39 -2.85 13.57 2.46
CA VAL A 39 -3.16 12.37 3.23
C VAL A 39 -3.91 12.77 4.50
N TYR A 40 -4.95 12.03 4.84
CA TYR A 40 -5.75 12.19 6.05
C TYR A 40 -5.61 10.91 6.88
N LEU A 41 -5.18 11.06 8.13
CA LEU A 41 -4.92 9.95 9.05
C LEU A 41 -5.80 10.10 10.28
N LYS A 42 -6.48 9.05 10.65
CA LYS A 42 -7.12 8.96 11.96
C LYS A 42 -6.10 8.49 12.99
N ILE A 43 -6.08 9.19 14.13
CA ILE A 43 -5.37 8.73 15.33
C ILE A 43 -6.39 8.25 16.36
N GLY A 44 -5.94 7.43 17.28
CA GLY A 44 -6.77 6.89 18.35
C GLY A 44 -5.91 6.33 19.47
N ARG A 45 -6.56 5.65 20.41
CA ARG A 45 -5.84 5.00 21.51
C ARG A 45 -5.09 3.77 20.99
N GLU A 46 -3.87 3.57 21.46
CA GLU A 46 -3.05 2.40 21.09
C GLU A 46 -3.77 1.08 21.40
N LYS A 47 -4.45 0.99 22.55
CA LYS A 47 -5.29 -0.17 22.93
C LYS A 47 -6.42 -0.48 21.95
N ALA A 48 -6.78 0.48 21.08
CA ALA A 48 -7.75 0.30 19.99
C ALA A 48 -7.07 0.03 18.64
N GLY A 49 -5.78 -0.34 18.63
CA GLY A 49 -5.04 -0.70 17.44
C GLY A 49 -4.35 0.47 16.70
N PHE A 50 -4.44 1.72 17.22
CA PHE A 50 -3.78 2.88 16.61
C PHE A 50 -2.33 3.00 17.10
N THR A 51 -1.54 1.98 16.83
CA THR A 51 -0.10 2.00 17.10
C THR A 51 0.63 2.91 16.11
N GLU A 52 1.84 3.38 16.46
CA GLU A 52 2.68 4.14 15.52
C GLU A 52 2.93 3.35 14.22
N ALA A 53 3.19 2.06 14.32
CA ALA A 53 3.40 1.19 13.15
C ALA A 53 2.16 1.11 12.26
N HIS A 54 0.95 1.02 12.87
CA HIS A 54 -0.31 1.05 12.11
C HIS A 54 -0.49 2.39 11.39
N ILE A 55 -0.33 3.51 12.09
CA ILE A 55 -0.49 4.85 11.52
C ILE A 55 0.53 5.10 10.42
N GLU A 56 1.77 4.67 10.61
CA GLU A 56 2.82 4.74 9.58
C GLU A 56 2.44 3.92 8.34
N GLY A 57 1.95 2.69 8.52
CA GLY A 57 1.51 1.84 7.43
C GLY A 57 0.35 2.45 6.64
N VAL A 58 -0.63 3.03 7.34
CA VAL A 58 -1.74 3.75 6.71
C VAL A 58 -1.22 4.95 5.90
N PHE A 59 -0.30 5.76 6.46
CA PHE A 59 0.30 6.87 5.72
C PHE A 59 0.93 6.38 4.40
N HIS A 60 1.72 5.32 4.44
CA HIS A 60 2.38 4.80 3.25
C HIS A 60 1.40 4.27 2.20
N ALA A 61 0.32 3.61 2.62
CA ALA A 61 -0.73 3.15 1.71
C ALA A 61 -1.43 4.34 1.03
N GLU A 62 -1.83 5.35 1.80
CA GLU A 62 -2.54 6.52 1.28
C GLU A 62 -1.65 7.40 0.39
N PHE A 63 -0.37 7.57 0.74
CA PHE A 63 0.55 8.33 -0.10
C PHE A 63 0.92 7.56 -1.37
N SER A 64 1.03 6.23 -1.31
CA SER A 64 1.18 5.39 -2.49
C SER A 64 0.03 5.57 -3.48
N SER A 65 -1.22 5.68 -3.00
CA SER A 65 -2.37 6.01 -3.83
C SER A 65 -2.20 7.34 -4.59
N ILE A 66 -1.68 8.37 -3.93
CA ILE A 66 -1.38 9.67 -4.57
C ILE A 66 -0.32 9.47 -5.66
N LEU A 67 0.79 8.80 -5.34
CA LEU A 67 1.89 8.55 -6.26
C LEU A 67 1.44 7.76 -7.50
N ILE A 68 0.62 6.71 -7.32
CA ILE A 68 0.07 5.91 -8.42
C ILE A 68 -0.77 6.76 -9.36
N ARG A 69 -1.60 7.65 -8.84
CA ARG A 69 -2.46 8.51 -9.66
C ARG A 69 -1.69 9.61 -10.37
N GLN A 70 -0.75 10.25 -9.69
CA GLN A 70 0.08 11.32 -10.27
C GLN A 70 1.06 10.79 -11.32
N HIS A 71 1.55 9.57 -11.13
CA HIS A 71 2.56 8.94 -11.99
C HIS A 71 2.05 7.66 -12.66
N ALA A 72 0.78 7.66 -13.10
CA ALA A 72 0.12 6.47 -13.67
C ALA A 72 0.90 5.86 -14.87
N ALA A 73 1.66 6.68 -15.61
CA ALA A 73 2.50 6.23 -16.72
C ALA A 73 3.69 5.34 -16.25
N PHE A 74 4.05 5.38 -14.97
CA PHE A 74 5.12 4.54 -14.42
C PHE A 74 4.62 3.17 -13.96
N LEU A 75 3.29 3.00 -13.86
CA LEU A 75 2.66 1.76 -13.42
C LEU A 75 2.61 0.75 -14.57
N TYR A 76 3.17 -0.43 -14.34
CA TYR A 76 3.11 -1.57 -15.27
C TYR A 76 1.78 -2.33 -15.12
N LYS A 77 0.67 -1.68 -15.47
CA LYS A 77 -0.69 -2.15 -15.19
C LYS A 77 -0.99 -3.52 -15.82
N GLU A 78 -0.65 -3.70 -17.09
CA GLU A 78 -0.87 -4.96 -17.82
C GLU A 78 -0.03 -6.09 -17.22
N ALA A 79 1.26 -5.81 -16.92
CA ALA A 79 2.14 -6.77 -16.28
C ALA A 79 1.64 -7.15 -14.88
N TRP A 80 1.09 -6.18 -14.12
CA TRP A 80 0.49 -6.44 -12.81
C TRP A 80 -0.73 -7.35 -12.92
N GLN A 81 -1.63 -7.06 -13.85
CA GLN A 81 -2.84 -7.85 -14.07
C GLN A 81 -2.51 -9.28 -14.51
N ALA A 82 -1.47 -9.47 -15.33
CA ALA A 82 -1.02 -10.77 -15.78
C ALA A 82 -0.45 -11.67 -14.65
N VAL A 83 -0.09 -11.10 -13.51
CA VAL A 83 0.32 -11.87 -12.31
C VAL A 83 -0.86 -12.54 -11.62
N ASN A 84 -2.05 -11.97 -11.73
CA ASN A 84 -3.25 -12.51 -11.08
C ASN A 84 -3.70 -13.82 -11.75
N PRO A 85 -4.52 -14.65 -11.07
CA PRO A 85 -5.17 -15.78 -11.72
C PRO A 85 -5.96 -15.36 -12.97
N PRO A 86 -6.02 -16.14 -14.05
CA PRO A 86 -6.65 -15.74 -15.33
C PRO A 86 -8.09 -15.25 -15.18
N ASP A 87 -8.86 -15.89 -14.31
CA ASP A 87 -10.28 -15.58 -14.10
C ASP A 87 -10.51 -14.53 -13.02
N PHE A 88 -9.44 -14.01 -12.42
CA PHE A 88 -9.56 -13.01 -11.36
C PHE A 88 -9.94 -11.65 -11.94
N ARG A 89 -10.87 -10.97 -11.25
CA ARG A 89 -11.24 -9.57 -11.49
C ARG A 89 -11.30 -8.84 -10.15
N TYR A 90 -10.73 -7.64 -10.09
CA TYR A 90 -10.87 -6.79 -8.92
C TYR A 90 -12.32 -6.41 -8.65
N LEU A 91 -12.69 -6.25 -7.37
CA LEU A 91 -14.06 -5.94 -6.94
C LEU A 91 -14.55 -4.55 -7.39
N GLY A 92 -13.64 -3.66 -7.79
CA GLY A 92 -13.96 -2.36 -8.36
C GLY A 92 -13.61 -1.17 -7.46
N ASN A 93 -13.95 -1.18 -6.18
CA ASN A 93 -13.53 -0.12 -5.25
C ASN A 93 -13.39 -0.63 -3.79
N GLY A 94 -12.58 0.12 -3.00
CA GLY A 94 -12.29 -0.26 -1.62
C GLY A 94 -13.47 -0.03 -0.67
N VAL A 95 -14.34 0.95 -0.92
CA VAL A 95 -15.50 1.26 -0.08
C VAL A 95 -16.52 0.12 -0.15
N ASP A 96 -16.79 -0.40 -1.34
CA ASP A 96 -17.70 -1.53 -1.51
C ASP A 96 -17.14 -2.81 -0.88
N ALA A 97 -15.82 -3.03 -0.97
CA ALA A 97 -15.17 -4.13 -0.27
C ALA A 97 -15.39 -4.05 1.25
N VAL A 98 -15.27 -2.84 1.84
CA VAL A 98 -15.56 -2.62 3.27
C VAL A 98 -17.01 -2.89 3.60
N LYS A 99 -17.95 -2.34 2.81
CA LYS A 99 -19.40 -2.52 3.02
C LYS A 99 -19.82 -3.99 2.90
N GLN A 100 -19.19 -4.75 2.00
CA GLN A 100 -19.44 -6.18 1.80
C GLN A 100 -18.66 -7.07 2.78
N ARG A 101 -17.92 -6.51 3.75
CA ARG A 101 -17.06 -7.24 4.70
C ARG A 101 -15.94 -8.05 4.01
N LEU A 102 -15.51 -7.63 2.83
CA LEU A 102 -14.42 -8.23 2.04
C LEU A 102 -13.10 -7.45 2.19
N ALA A 103 -12.97 -6.64 3.23
CA ALA A 103 -11.82 -5.77 3.48
C ALA A 103 -10.93 -6.25 4.64
N GLY A 104 -10.72 -7.55 4.77
CA GLY A 104 -9.79 -8.09 5.76
C GLY A 104 -8.38 -7.54 5.55
N LEU A 105 -7.79 -6.96 6.59
CA LEU A 105 -6.47 -6.32 6.56
C LEU A 105 -5.36 -7.21 7.11
N THR A 106 -5.69 -8.39 7.63
CA THR A 106 -4.71 -9.39 8.11
C THR A 106 -4.10 -10.14 6.94
N LEU A 107 -2.81 -10.42 7.03
CA LEU A 107 -2.13 -11.32 6.09
C LEU A 107 -2.80 -12.69 6.09
N SER A 108 -2.93 -13.28 4.92
CA SER A 108 -3.64 -14.56 4.77
C SER A 108 -2.87 -15.49 3.84
N GLU A 109 -2.32 -16.57 4.40
CA GLU A 109 -1.55 -17.56 3.64
C GLU A 109 -2.36 -18.18 2.50
N SER A 110 -3.66 -18.41 2.68
CA SER A 110 -4.52 -18.94 1.63
C SER A 110 -4.61 -18.02 0.42
N LEU A 111 -4.47 -16.70 0.59
CA LEU A 111 -4.48 -15.73 -0.50
C LEU A 111 -3.11 -15.56 -1.15
N HIS A 112 -2.03 -15.91 -0.46
CA HIS A 112 -0.67 -15.74 -1.01
C HIS A 112 -0.49 -16.58 -2.29
N ALA A 113 -1.00 -17.81 -2.33
CA ALA A 113 -0.94 -18.65 -3.52
C ALA A 113 -1.65 -18.03 -4.74
N GLU A 114 -2.70 -17.25 -4.51
CA GLU A 114 -3.39 -16.46 -5.54
C GLU A 114 -2.62 -15.18 -5.92
N GLY A 115 -1.62 -14.76 -5.14
CA GLY A 115 -0.83 -13.55 -5.34
C GLY A 115 -1.33 -12.33 -4.59
N PHE A 116 -2.10 -12.49 -3.53
CA PHE A 116 -2.63 -11.41 -2.70
C PHE A 116 -2.16 -11.53 -1.26
N LEU A 117 -1.74 -10.42 -0.65
CA LEU A 117 -1.30 -10.41 0.74
C LEU A 117 -2.48 -10.51 1.72
N LYS A 118 -3.58 -9.85 1.39
CA LYS A 118 -4.75 -9.65 2.25
C LYS A 118 -6.03 -9.72 1.42
N GLN A 119 -7.16 -9.93 2.07
CA GLN A 119 -8.45 -9.87 1.38
C GLN A 119 -8.70 -8.50 0.72
N TYR A 120 -8.32 -7.42 1.38
CA TYR A 120 -8.45 -6.06 0.85
C TYR A 120 -7.64 -5.82 -0.42
N SER A 121 -6.53 -6.54 -0.64
CA SER A 121 -5.75 -6.48 -1.87
C SER A 121 -6.56 -6.88 -3.12
N LYS A 122 -7.65 -7.64 -2.96
CA LYS A 122 -8.52 -8.06 -4.07
C LYS A 122 -9.52 -6.97 -4.49
N SER A 123 -9.60 -5.84 -3.80
CA SER A 123 -10.57 -4.78 -4.10
C SER A 123 -10.21 -3.96 -5.35
N THR A 124 -8.97 -3.50 -5.45
CA THR A 124 -8.46 -2.75 -6.61
C THR A 124 -6.96 -3.04 -6.80
N LEU A 125 -6.45 -2.79 -8.02
CA LEU A 125 -5.00 -2.83 -8.28
C LEU A 125 -4.26 -1.84 -7.38
N GLU A 126 -4.82 -0.64 -7.17
CA GLU A 126 -4.26 0.39 -6.29
C GLU A 126 -4.10 -0.14 -4.86
N ASN A 127 -5.15 -0.74 -4.29
CA ASN A 127 -5.09 -1.30 -2.93
C ASN A 127 -4.17 -2.52 -2.81
N ASP A 128 -4.02 -3.28 -3.88
CA ASP A 128 -3.09 -4.40 -3.94
C ASP A 128 -1.62 -3.92 -3.90
N LEU A 129 -1.28 -2.92 -4.71
CA LEU A 129 0.04 -2.29 -4.69
C LEU A 129 0.29 -1.56 -3.37
N ASN A 130 -0.69 -0.81 -2.86
CA ASN A 130 -0.60 -0.09 -1.59
C ASN A 130 -0.27 -1.02 -0.42
N GLY A 131 -0.81 -2.23 -0.42
CA GLY A 131 -0.49 -3.24 0.58
C GLY A 131 1.00 -3.63 0.58
N ILE A 132 1.57 -3.82 -0.60
CA ILE A 132 3.01 -4.12 -0.76
C ILE A 132 3.86 -2.89 -0.38
N ALA A 133 3.49 -1.71 -0.87
CA ALA A 133 4.21 -0.47 -0.60
C ALA A 133 4.25 -0.14 0.90
N ALA A 134 3.13 -0.32 1.60
CA ALA A 134 3.08 -0.11 3.05
C ALA A 134 4.01 -1.06 3.80
N MET A 135 4.05 -2.35 3.43
CA MET A 135 4.96 -3.32 4.06
C MET A 135 6.43 -3.01 3.74
N LEU A 136 6.76 -2.63 2.51
CA LEU A 136 8.11 -2.21 2.13
C LEU A 136 8.57 -1.02 2.98
N LEU A 137 7.77 0.03 3.02
CA LEU A 137 8.13 1.29 3.67
C LEU A 137 8.06 1.23 5.19
N THR A 138 7.28 0.32 5.77
CA THR A 138 7.34 0.05 7.21
C THR A 138 8.45 -0.93 7.61
N GLY A 139 9.16 -1.50 6.64
CA GLY A 139 10.30 -2.39 6.88
C GLY A 139 9.88 -3.76 7.43
N GLN A 140 8.77 -4.32 6.94
CA GLN A 140 8.29 -5.63 7.38
C GLN A 140 9.08 -6.74 6.67
N ALA A 141 9.90 -7.49 7.42
CA ALA A 141 10.69 -8.62 6.93
C ALA A 141 9.81 -9.69 6.27
N GLU A 142 8.61 -9.89 6.81
CA GLU A 142 7.65 -10.90 6.38
C GLU A 142 7.29 -10.79 4.88
N LEU A 143 7.24 -9.56 4.32
CA LEU A 143 7.00 -9.37 2.89
C LEU A 143 8.07 -10.06 2.04
N TRP A 144 9.34 -9.93 2.43
CA TRP A 144 10.46 -10.54 1.71
C TRP A 144 10.43 -12.06 1.82
N ASP A 145 10.05 -12.60 2.97
CA ASP A 145 9.93 -14.03 3.19
C ASP A 145 8.76 -14.64 2.38
N ILE A 146 7.63 -13.94 2.32
CA ILE A 146 6.50 -14.34 1.48
C ILE A 146 6.91 -14.30 0.00
N ALA A 147 7.54 -13.21 -0.45
CA ALA A 147 7.97 -13.05 -1.84
C ALA A 147 9.01 -14.12 -2.25
N LYS A 148 9.88 -14.55 -1.32
CA LYS A 148 10.84 -15.63 -1.56
C LYS A 148 10.14 -16.97 -1.89
N ARG A 149 9.01 -17.24 -1.23
CA ARG A 149 8.27 -18.50 -1.36
C ARG A 149 7.19 -18.47 -2.45
N ILE A 150 6.60 -17.30 -2.70
CA ILE A 150 5.42 -17.17 -3.58
C ILE A 150 5.77 -16.34 -4.83
N PRO A 151 5.90 -16.99 -6.01
CA PRO A 151 6.33 -16.31 -7.25
C PRO A 151 5.43 -15.13 -7.65
N ARG A 152 4.12 -15.23 -7.47
CA ARG A 152 3.18 -14.14 -7.79
C ARG A 152 3.40 -12.91 -6.90
N ILE A 153 3.60 -13.10 -5.59
CA ILE A 153 3.92 -11.99 -4.68
C ILE A 153 5.29 -11.40 -5.02
N ARG A 154 6.28 -12.24 -5.34
CA ARG A 154 7.59 -11.78 -5.81
C ARG A 154 7.45 -10.87 -7.03
N ARG A 155 6.69 -11.30 -8.03
CA ARG A 155 6.51 -10.51 -9.24
C ARG A 155 5.84 -9.17 -8.99
N LYS A 156 4.82 -9.11 -8.14
CA LYS A 156 4.19 -7.85 -7.72
C LYS A 156 5.14 -6.95 -6.92
N LEU A 157 5.96 -7.54 -6.05
CA LEU A 157 7.02 -6.81 -5.35
C LEU A 157 8.01 -6.17 -6.32
N GLU A 158 8.51 -6.93 -7.31
CA GLU A 158 9.41 -6.42 -8.36
C GLU A 158 8.77 -5.25 -9.14
N LEU A 159 7.50 -5.36 -9.51
CA LEU A 159 6.76 -4.29 -10.19
C LEU A 159 6.58 -3.06 -9.29
N THR A 160 6.37 -3.26 -7.98
CA THR A 160 6.31 -2.16 -7.01
C THR A 160 7.66 -1.46 -6.89
N LEU A 161 8.75 -2.21 -6.77
CA LEU A 161 10.12 -1.65 -6.73
C LEU A 161 10.41 -0.85 -8.00
N ALA A 162 10.07 -1.39 -9.17
CA ALA A 162 10.27 -0.72 -10.46
C ALA A 162 9.44 0.57 -10.58
N PHE A 163 8.21 0.60 -10.06
CA PHE A 163 7.40 1.80 -9.97
C PHE A 163 8.07 2.88 -9.12
N TYR A 164 8.48 2.54 -7.89
CA TYR A 164 9.14 3.47 -6.99
C TYR A 164 10.49 3.97 -7.55
N GLN A 165 11.25 3.11 -8.18
CA GLN A 165 12.54 3.50 -8.79
C GLN A 165 12.37 4.50 -9.95
N LYS A 166 11.24 4.46 -10.66
CA LYS A 166 10.90 5.49 -11.65
C LYS A 166 10.49 6.83 -11.04
N LEU A 167 9.94 6.84 -9.82
CA LEU A 167 9.66 8.07 -9.09
C LEU A 167 10.96 8.77 -8.67
N ASP A 168 11.93 7.98 -8.20
CA ASP A 168 13.23 8.48 -7.78
C ASP A 168 14.27 7.36 -7.76
N PRO A 169 15.48 7.56 -8.33
CA PRO A 169 16.55 6.55 -8.34
C PRO A 169 17.01 6.08 -6.95
N ALA A 170 16.76 6.87 -5.89
CA ALA A 170 17.09 6.48 -4.52
C ALA A 170 16.24 5.31 -4.01
N PHE A 171 15.09 5.04 -4.59
CA PHE A 171 14.24 3.90 -4.23
C PHE A 171 14.76 2.59 -4.82
N THR A 172 15.96 2.20 -4.42
CA THR A 172 16.56 0.91 -4.78
C THR A 172 16.03 -0.23 -3.93
N GLU A 173 16.17 -1.47 -4.37
CA GLU A 173 15.88 -2.63 -3.52
C GLU A 173 16.73 -2.62 -2.24
N ALA A 174 18.02 -2.22 -2.34
CA ALA A 174 18.90 -2.08 -1.19
C ALA A 174 18.36 -1.07 -0.17
N PHE A 175 17.81 0.06 -0.64
CA PHE A 175 17.14 1.02 0.24
C PHE A 175 15.98 0.37 1.00
N PHE A 176 15.05 -0.30 0.31
CA PHE A 176 13.91 -0.94 0.99
C PHE A 176 14.33 -2.05 1.94
N ARG A 177 15.36 -2.82 1.59
CA ARG A 177 15.94 -3.84 2.51
C ARG A 177 16.57 -3.21 3.75
N SER A 178 17.15 -2.02 3.64
CA SER A 178 17.72 -1.31 4.79
C SER A 178 16.68 -0.81 5.79
N LEU A 179 15.41 -0.72 5.38
CA LEU A 179 14.30 -0.35 6.27
C LEU A 179 13.84 -1.51 7.16
N VAL A 180 14.21 -2.75 6.84
CA VAL A 180 13.83 -3.94 7.62
C VAL A 180 14.43 -3.83 9.01
N ARG A 181 13.55 -3.79 10.02
CA ARG A 181 13.97 -3.76 11.43
C ARG A 181 14.42 -5.16 11.84
N GLN A 182 15.58 -5.21 12.45
CA GLN A 182 16.09 -6.43 13.11
C GLN A 182 15.30 -6.72 14.36
#